data_d16e0c8527e95e86ed6bfb3468eb85cb
#
_entry.id   d16e0c8527e95e86ed6bfb3468eb85cb
#
_cell.length_a   1.000
_cell.length_b   1.000
_cell.length_c   1.000
_cell.angle_alpha   90.00
_cell.angle_beta   90.00
_cell.angle_gamma   90.00
#
_symmetry.space_group_name_H-M   'P 1'
#
loop_
_entity.id
_entity.type
_entity.pdbx_description
1 polymer ?
#
loop_
_entity_poly.entity_id
_entity_poly.type
_entity_poly.pdbx_seq_one_letter_code
_entity_poly.pdbx_strand_id
1 'polypeptide(L)'
;VFRPSDDLLAAFFLPVVILILIFAYRGIFPFGQESFLRTDMYHQYAPFFSEFRHKLLSGESLLYSWDVGMGVNFAALYAYYLASPFNWLLIFCPSSLIIEFMTYMIVFKSGLAGLSMAWYLKKHTGSQKFGACYFGVFYALSGYMAAYSWNIMWLDCIVLLPLILHGLERLVREK
;
A
#
# COMPACT_ATOMS: atom_id res chain seq x y z
N VAL A 1 -0.95 17.70 -26.50
CA VAL A 1 -1.24 16.30 -26.89
C VAL A 1 -0.78 15.42 -25.72
N PHE A 2 -1.73 14.92 -24.93
CA PHE A 2 -1.43 13.98 -23.84
C PHE A 2 -0.91 12.65 -24.42
N ARG A 3 0.21 12.17 -23.89
CA ARG A 3 0.75 10.86 -24.26
C ARG A 3 0.02 9.74 -23.46
N PRO A 4 -0.09 8.50 -23.99
CA PRO A 4 -0.72 7.39 -23.27
C PRO A 4 -0.10 7.07 -21.91
N SER A 5 1.14 7.50 -21.66
CA SER A 5 1.84 7.39 -20.38
C SER A 5 1.36 8.41 -19.36
N ASP A 6 0.90 9.59 -19.80
CA ASP A 6 0.53 10.69 -18.91
C ASP A 6 -0.71 10.34 -18.07
N ASP A 7 -1.65 9.59 -18.66
CA ASP A 7 -2.85 9.12 -17.96
C ASP A 7 -2.53 8.14 -16.84
N LEU A 8 -1.54 7.25 -17.03
CA LEU A 8 -1.12 6.29 -16.02
C LEU A 8 -0.40 6.99 -14.87
N LEU A 9 0.46 7.95 -15.19
CA LEU A 9 1.09 8.79 -14.17
C LEU A 9 0.06 9.61 -13.40
N ALA A 10 -0.93 10.18 -14.08
CA ALA A 10 -2.03 10.89 -13.44
C ALA A 10 -2.84 9.97 -12.51
N ALA A 11 -3.14 8.73 -12.93
CA ALA A 11 -3.85 7.76 -12.10
C ALA A 11 -3.08 7.36 -10.84
N PHE A 12 -1.74 7.43 -10.84
CA PHE A 12 -0.91 7.26 -9.66
C PHE A 12 -0.88 8.52 -8.80
N PHE A 13 -0.53 9.67 -9.39
CA PHE A 13 -0.25 10.86 -8.60
C PHE A 13 -1.49 11.57 -8.07
N LEU A 14 -2.65 11.51 -8.74
CA LEU A 14 -3.87 12.16 -8.25
C LEU A 14 -4.33 11.63 -6.89
N PRO A 15 -4.46 10.31 -6.65
CA PRO A 15 -4.79 9.79 -5.32
C PRO A 15 -3.75 10.18 -4.28
N VAL A 16 -2.46 10.12 -4.63
CA VAL A 16 -1.35 10.50 -3.73
C VAL A 16 -1.48 11.97 -3.31
N VAL A 17 -1.66 12.88 -4.27
CA VAL A 17 -1.80 14.32 -3.99
C VAL A 17 -3.05 14.60 -3.15
N ILE A 18 -4.19 13.97 -3.48
CA ILE A 18 -5.44 14.13 -2.72
C ILE A 18 -5.24 13.70 -1.26
N LEU A 19 -4.62 12.53 -1.02
CA LEU A 19 -4.35 12.05 0.33
C LEU A 19 -3.36 12.94 1.08
N ILE A 20 -2.31 13.42 0.42
CA ILE A 20 -1.35 14.36 1.02
C ILE A 20 -2.04 15.68 1.41
N LEU A 21 -2.91 16.21 0.57
CA LEU A 21 -3.69 17.41 0.89
C LEU A 21 -4.63 17.19 2.08
N ILE A 22 -5.28 16.03 2.16
CA ILE A 22 -6.10 15.65 3.31
C ILE A 22 -5.23 15.54 4.57
N PHE A 23 -4.04 14.95 4.49
CA PHE A 23 -3.12 14.84 5.61
C PHE A 23 -2.59 16.19 6.07
N ALA A 24 -2.29 17.09 5.11
CA ALA A 24 -1.91 18.46 5.42
C ALA A 24 -3.04 19.22 6.14
N TYR A 25 -4.26 19.11 5.65
CA TYR A 25 -5.43 19.73 6.29
C TYR A 25 -5.68 19.18 7.70
N ARG A 26 -5.41 17.89 7.93
CA ARG A 26 -5.61 17.23 9.22
C ARG A 26 -4.41 17.37 10.17
N GLY A 27 -3.33 18.03 9.78
CA GLY A 27 -2.14 18.15 10.59
C GLY A 27 -1.39 16.84 10.85
N ILE A 28 -1.51 15.86 9.93
CA ILE A 28 -0.76 14.60 10.01
C ILE A 28 0.69 14.88 9.58
N PHE A 29 1.66 14.26 10.28
CA PHE A 29 3.08 14.42 9.97
C PHE A 29 3.38 14.29 8.44
N PRO A 30 4.23 15.15 7.85
CA PRO A 30 5.07 16.20 8.46
C PRO A 30 4.36 17.55 8.63
N PHE A 31 3.07 17.66 8.35
CA PHE A 31 2.31 18.92 8.36
C PHE A 31 1.83 19.33 9.77
N GLY A 32 1.98 18.45 10.76
CA GLY A 32 1.61 18.67 12.15
C GLY A 32 2.01 17.50 13.04
N GLN A 33 1.39 17.40 14.22
CA GLN A 33 1.70 16.40 15.25
C GLN A 33 0.67 15.26 15.32
N GLU A 34 -0.35 15.29 14.46
CA GLU A 34 -1.38 14.26 14.47
C GLU A 34 -0.90 12.97 13.81
N SER A 35 -1.40 11.84 14.32
CA SER A 35 -1.09 10.50 13.80
C SER A 35 -2.25 9.93 13.00
N PHE A 36 -1.93 9.18 11.95
CA PHE A 36 -2.92 8.43 11.18
C PHE A 36 -3.25 7.07 11.80
N LEU A 37 -2.62 6.68 12.91
CA LEU A 37 -2.86 5.39 13.54
C LEU A 37 -4.34 5.17 13.87
N ARG A 38 -4.88 4.06 13.41
CA ARG A 38 -6.26 3.65 13.65
C ARG A 38 -6.32 2.18 14.03
N THR A 39 -7.25 1.84 14.93
CA THR A 39 -7.54 0.47 15.32
C THR A 39 -6.26 -0.35 15.57
N ASP A 40 -6.07 -1.45 14.87
CA ASP A 40 -4.95 -2.36 15.04
C ASP A 40 -3.60 -1.82 14.58
N MET A 41 -3.56 -0.68 13.90
CA MET A 41 -2.27 -0.08 13.52
C MET A 41 -1.38 0.22 14.72
N TYR A 42 -1.98 0.65 15.83
CA TYR A 42 -1.24 0.95 17.05
C TYR A 42 -0.86 -0.34 17.82
N HIS A 43 -1.83 -1.23 18.03
CA HIS A 43 -1.65 -2.40 18.90
C HIS A 43 -0.92 -3.57 18.22
N GLN A 44 -1.04 -3.70 16.89
CA GLN A 44 -0.51 -4.83 16.14
C GLN A 44 0.55 -4.40 15.13
N TYR A 45 0.18 -3.56 14.14
CA TYR A 45 1.09 -3.29 13.03
C TYR A 45 2.34 -2.54 13.47
N ALA A 46 2.26 -1.50 14.29
CA ALA A 46 3.42 -0.73 14.69
C ALA A 46 4.44 -1.59 15.46
N PRO A 47 4.06 -2.41 16.47
CA PRO A 47 4.98 -3.37 17.10
C PRO A 47 5.56 -4.39 16.11
N PHE A 48 4.76 -4.94 15.20
CA PHE A 48 5.24 -5.94 14.25
C PHE A 48 6.21 -5.35 13.22
N PHE A 49 5.97 -4.14 12.76
CA PHE A 49 6.89 -3.40 11.89
C PHE A 49 8.19 -3.06 12.61
N SER A 50 8.12 -2.69 13.90
CA SER A 50 9.28 -2.42 14.73
C SER A 50 10.14 -3.67 14.91
N GLU A 51 9.52 -4.79 15.24
CA GLU A 51 10.21 -6.08 15.41
C GLU A 51 10.82 -6.57 14.09
N PHE A 52 10.09 -6.47 12.99
CA PHE A 52 10.60 -6.83 11.67
C PHE A 52 11.84 -6.00 11.29
N ARG A 53 11.77 -4.67 11.51
CA ARG A 53 12.91 -3.79 11.31
C ARG A 53 14.10 -4.17 12.18
N HIS A 54 13.86 -4.46 13.47
CA HIS A 54 14.92 -4.91 14.39
C HIS A 54 15.62 -6.15 13.83
N LYS A 55 14.87 -7.17 13.46
CA LYS A 55 15.42 -8.41 12.89
C LYS A 55 16.20 -8.20 11.59
N LEU A 56 15.72 -7.29 10.72
CA LEU A 56 16.43 -6.95 9.48
C LEU A 56 17.79 -6.31 9.75
N LEU A 57 17.91 -5.50 10.80
CA LEU A 57 19.16 -4.80 11.13
C LEU A 57 20.12 -5.62 11.98
N SER A 58 19.59 -6.44 12.90
CA SER A 58 20.41 -7.29 13.76
C SER A 58 20.87 -8.59 13.07
N GLY A 59 20.23 -8.94 11.94
CA GLY A 59 20.47 -10.22 11.27
C GLY A 59 19.89 -11.42 11.99
N GLU A 60 18.95 -11.20 12.91
CA GLU A 60 18.26 -12.27 13.63
C GLU A 60 17.35 -13.10 12.73
N SER A 61 17.10 -14.33 13.18
CA SER A 61 16.23 -15.26 12.46
C SER A 61 14.81 -14.73 12.34
N LEU A 62 14.25 -14.79 11.12
CA LEU A 62 12.84 -14.50 10.85
C LEU A 62 11.89 -15.67 11.19
N LEU A 63 12.40 -16.77 11.75
CA LEU A 63 11.57 -17.93 12.07
C LEU A 63 10.83 -17.76 13.40
N TYR A 64 11.47 -17.14 14.39
CA TYR A 64 10.94 -17.01 15.74
C TYR A 64 11.28 -15.66 16.36
N SER A 65 10.40 -15.12 17.21
CA SER A 65 10.68 -13.96 18.04
C SER A 65 10.21 -14.17 19.47
N TRP A 66 11.03 -13.76 20.43
CA TRP A 66 10.69 -13.70 21.84
C TRP A 66 10.06 -12.36 22.24
N ASP A 67 10.21 -11.33 21.41
CA ASP A 67 9.78 -9.95 21.70
C ASP A 67 8.31 -9.69 21.35
N VAL A 68 7.62 -10.67 20.76
CA VAL A 68 6.19 -10.61 20.46
C VAL A 68 5.45 -11.61 21.36
N GLY A 69 4.59 -11.07 22.24
CA GLY A 69 3.89 -11.85 23.24
C GLY A 69 4.87 -12.55 24.21
N MET A 70 4.71 -13.83 24.40
CA MET A 70 5.63 -14.70 25.17
C MET A 70 6.43 -15.63 24.24
N GLY A 71 6.68 -15.19 23.03
CA GLY A 71 7.31 -15.95 21.97
C GLY A 71 6.34 -16.40 20.89
N VAL A 72 6.69 -16.18 19.63
CA VAL A 72 5.83 -16.46 18.48
C VAL A 72 6.60 -17.02 17.31
N ASN A 73 5.94 -17.86 16.50
CA ASN A 73 6.43 -18.20 15.18
C ASN A 73 6.38 -16.92 14.31
N PHE A 74 7.54 -16.25 14.19
CA PHE A 74 7.64 -14.99 13.49
C PHE A 74 7.45 -15.16 11.98
N ALA A 75 7.82 -16.31 11.41
CA ALA A 75 7.59 -16.58 9.98
C ALA A 75 6.09 -16.59 9.65
N ALA A 76 5.25 -17.14 10.52
CA ALA A 76 3.80 -17.11 10.33
C ALA A 76 3.25 -15.67 10.47
N LEU A 77 3.73 -14.92 11.45
CA LEU A 77 3.36 -13.50 11.64
C LEU A 77 3.81 -12.67 10.43
N TYR A 78 5.04 -12.87 9.95
CA TYR A 78 5.55 -12.22 8.75
C TYR A 78 4.69 -12.53 7.53
N ALA A 79 4.37 -13.80 7.29
CA ALA A 79 3.56 -14.21 6.15
C ALA A 79 2.17 -13.57 6.14
N TYR A 80 1.58 -13.35 7.32
CA TYR A 80 0.25 -12.76 7.45
C TYR A 80 0.27 -11.22 7.40
N TYR A 81 1.15 -10.57 8.20
CA TYR A 81 1.11 -9.11 8.39
C TYR A 81 2.15 -8.34 7.57
N LEU A 82 3.29 -8.94 7.27
CA LEU A 82 4.51 -8.22 6.87
C LEU A 82 5.06 -8.60 5.49
N ALA A 83 4.43 -9.57 4.80
CA ALA A 83 4.96 -10.15 3.55
C ALA A 83 4.95 -9.19 2.34
N SER A 84 4.47 -7.95 2.50
CA SER A 84 4.58 -6.94 1.44
C SER A 84 6.04 -6.70 1.06
N PRO A 85 6.40 -6.74 -0.24
CA PRO A 85 7.77 -6.47 -0.66
C PRO A 85 8.24 -5.05 -0.29
N PHE A 86 7.30 -4.11 -0.17
CA PHE A 86 7.62 -2.74 0.23
C PHE A 86 8.04 -2.61 1.70
N ASN A 87 7.68 -3.57 2.55
CA ASN A 87 8.05 -3.54 3.96
C ASN A 87 9.55 -3.76 4.18
N TRP A 88 10.28 -4.33 3.21
CA TRP A 88 11.74 -4.42 3.25
C TRP A 88 12.44 -3.05 3.23
N LEU A 89 11.74 -1.99 2.78
CA LEU A 89 12.24 -0.62 2.86
C LEU A 89 12.40 -0.12 4.31
N LEU A 90 11.84 -0.83 5.30
CA LEU A 90 12.05 -0.56 6.73
C LEU A 90 13.53 -0.58 7.14
N ILE A 91 14.38 -1.27 6.40
CA ILE A 91 15.84 -1.28 6.66
C ILE A 91 16.43 0.14 6.60
N PHE A 92 15.84 1.02 5.80
CA PHE A 92 16.26 2.42 5.66
C PHE A 92 15.48 3.39 6.56
N CYS A 93 14.44 2.91 7.25
CA CYS A 93 13.58 3.75 8.07
C CYS A 93 14.14 3.86 9.50
N PRO A 94 14.32 5.07 10.06
CA PRO A 94 14.61 5.22 11.48
C PRO A 94 13.50 4.63 12.36
N SER A 95 13.86 4.09 13.53
CA SER A 95 12.88 3.50 14.46
C SER A 95 11.81 4.50 14.92
N SER A 96 12.18 5.78 15.02
CA SER A 96 11.27 6.85 15.40
C SER A 96 10.23 7.22 14.33
N LEU A 97 10.40 6.75 13.08
CA LEU A 97 9.53 7.09 11.94
C LEU A 97 8.74 5.88 11.39
N ILE A 98 8.61 4.81 12.16
CA ILE A 98 7.87 3.60 11.73
C ILE A 98 6.39 3.91 11.49
N ILE A 99 5.79 4.76 12.32
CA ILE A 99 4.39 5.17 12.18
C ILE A 99 4.17 5.96 10.89
N GLU A 100 5.07 6.90 10.63
CA GLU A 100 5.08 7.71 9.42
C GLU A 100 5.33 6.85 8.19
N PHE A 101 6.24 5.89 8.27
CA PHE A 101 6.48 4.91 7.21
C PHE A 101 5.20 4.17 6.86
N MET A 102 4.48 3.62 7.84
CA MET A 102 3.21 2.93 7.60
C MET A 102 2.17 3.87 6.97
N THR A 103 2.08 5.10 7.46
CA THR A 103 1.15 6.12 6.95
C THR A 103 1.42 6.43 5.48
N TYR A 104 2.67 6.68 5.11
CA TYR A 104 3.03 6.99 3.72
C TYR A 104 3.03 5.75 2.82
N MET A 105 3.19 4.56 3.39
CA MET A 105 2.99 3.32 2.64
C MET A 105 1.53 3.14 2.18
N ILE A 106 0.55 3.57 3.00
CA ILE A 106 -0.85 3.61 2.60
C ILE A 106 -1.05 4.56 1.41
N VAL A 107 -0.47 5.77 1.47
CA VAL A 107 -0.54 6.75 0.38
C VAL A 107 0.08 6.19 -0.92
N PHE A 108 1.25 5.59 -0.81
CA PHE A 108 1.95 4.98 -1.94
C PHE A 108 1.14 3.83 -2.57
N LYS A 109 0.61 2.92 -1.75
CA LYS A 109 -0.22 1.80 -2.22
C LYS A 109 -1.53 2.28 -2.83
N SER A 110 -2.12 3.39 -2.36
CA SER A 110 -3.28 4.02 -3.01
C SER A 110 -2.93 4.50 -4.42
N GLY A 111 -1.78 5.14 -4.59
CA GLY A 111 -1.29 5.51 -5.93
C GLY A 111 -1.11 4.30 -6.84
N LEU A 112 -0.49 3.22 -6.32
CA LEU A 112 -0.31 1.97 -7.08
C LEU A 112 -1.66 1.32 -7.45
N ALA A 113 -2.66 1.37 -6.58
CA ALA A 113 -4.01 0.86 -6.86
C ALA A 113 -4.67 1.64 -8.02
N GLY A 114 -4.53 2.97 -8.02
CA GLY A 114 -5.00 3.81 -9.12
C GLY A 114 -4.31 3.48 -10.44
N LEU A 115 -2.99 3.36 -10.41
CA LEU A 115 -2.17 3.00 -11.55
C LEU A 115 -2.55 1.63 -12.13
N SER A 116 -2.64 0.60 -11.28
CA SER A 116 -2.93 -0.78 -11.70
C SER A 116 -4.31 -0.90 -12.33
N MET A 117 -5.32 -0.23 -11.75
CA MET A 117 -6.69 -0.22 -12.30
C MET A 117 -6.74 0.54 -13.63
N ALA A 118 -6.11 1.71 -13.74
CA ALA A 118 -6.07 2.46 -14.99
C ALA A 118 -5.35 1.66 -16.09
N TRP A 119 -4.26 0.99 -15.76
CA TRP A 119 -3.53 0.12 -16.68
C TRP A 119 -4.39 -1.06 -17.15
N TYR A 120 -5.08 -1.73 -16.21
CA TYR A 120 -6.00 -2.83 -16.52
C TYR A 120 -7.10 -2.39 -17.47
N LEU A 121 -7.79 -1.28 -17.17
CA LEU A 121 -8.87 -0.77 -18.00
C LEU A 121 -8.41 -0.40 -19.42
N LYS A 122 -7.23 0.19 -19.56
CA LYS A 122 -6.63 0.42 -20.89
C LYS A 122 -6.41 -0.86 -21.67
N LYS A 123 -5.91 -1.90 -21.01
CA LYS A 123 -5.69 -3.22 -21.64
C LYS A 123 -7.00 -3.91 -21.97
N HIS A 124 -7.97 -3.87 -21.08
CA HIS A 124 -9.28 -4.49 -21.24
C HIS A 124 -10.10 -3.86 -22.37
N THR A 125 -10.17 -2.54 -22.41
CA THR A 125 -11.00 -1.80 -23.39
C THR A 125 -10.29 -1.49 -24.69
N GLY A 126 -8.97 -1.60 -24.74
CA GLY A 126 -8.14 -1.13 -25.86
C GLY A 126 -8.15 0.40 -26.03
N SER A 127 -8.82 1.12 -25.15
CA SER A 127 -9.00 2.56 -25.27
C SER A 127 -7.79 3.33 -24.75
N GLN A 128 -7.36 4.34 -25.51
CA GLN A 128 -6.32 5.28 -25.09
C GLN A 128 -6.91 6.57 -24.51
N LYS A 129 -8.22 6.60 -24.24
CA LYS A 129 -8.89 7.77 -23.67
C LYS A 129 -8.58 7.93 -22.18
N PHE A 130 -8.63 9.16 -21.69
CA PHE A 130 -8.35 9.54 -20.30
C PHE A 130 -9.34 8.95 -19.27
N GLY A 131 -10.47 8.38 -19.72
CA GLY A 131 -11.46 7.74 -18.84
C GLY A 131 -10.90 6.66 -17.90
N ALA A 132 -9.89 5.90 -18.34
CA ALA A 132 -9.24 4.91 -17.49
C ALA A 132 -8.57 5.53 -16.26
N CYS A 133 -8.02 6.74 -16.38
CA CYS A 133 -7.44 7.48 -15.26
C CYS A 133 -8.49 7.80 -14.19
N TYR A 134 -9.66 8.31 -14.58
CA TYR A 134 -10.74 8.63 -13.63
C TYR A 134 -11.18 7.39 -12.84
N PHE A 135 -11.41 6.27 -13.51
CA PHE A 135 -11.78 5.03 -12.83
C PHE A 135 -10.65 4.48 -11.97
N GLY A 136 -9.39 4.67 -12.36
CA GLY A 136 -8.24 4.36 -11.52
C GLY A 136 -8.26 5.17 -10.21
N VAL A 137 -8.50 6.48 -10.29
CA VAL A 137 -8.60 7.37 -9.12
C VAL A 137 -9.78 6.97 -8.22
N PHE A 138 -10.96 6.68 -8.79
CA PHE A 138 -12.11 6.23 -8.02
C PHE A 138 -11.87 4.90 -7.32
N TYR A 139 -11.15 3.99 -7.95
CA TYR A 139 -10.74 2.72 -7.34
C TYR A 139 -9.79 2.95 -6.15
N ALA A 140 -8.77 3.79 -6.35
CA ALA A 140 -7.78 4.15 -5.32
C ALA A 140 -8.38 4.88 -4.11
N LEU A 141 -9.47 5.64 -4.32
CA LEU A 141 -10.16 6.41 -3.29
C LEU A 141 -11.56 5.82 -2.98
N SER A 142 -11.74 4.53 -3.23
CA SER A 142 -13.00 3.83 -2.98
C SER A 142 -13.37 3.86 -1.49
N GLY A 143 -14.65 3.55 -1.19
CA GLY A 143 -15.14 3.42 0.18
C GLY A 143 -14.36 2.40 1.01
N TYR A 144 -13.86 1.31 0.39
CA TYR A 144 -12.96 0.38 1.05
C TYR A 144 -11.66 1.08 1.50
N MET A 145 -11.00 1.82 0.62
CA MET A 145 -9.77 2.54 0.95
C MET A 145 -10.01 3.59 2.03
N ALA A 146 -11.14 4.30 1.98
CA ALA A 146 -11.49 5.29 3.00
C ALA A 146 -11.72 4.67 4.39
N ALA A 147 -12.37 3.51 4.46
CA ALA A 147 -12.75 2.88 5.72
C ALA A 147 -11.69 1.91 6.27
N TYR A 148 -10.98 1.18 5.40
CA TYR A 148 -10.14 0.03 5.76
C TYR A 148 -8.68 0.15 5.33
N SER A 149 -8.20 1.31 4.85
CA SER A 149 -6.78 1.49 4.48
C SER A 149 -5.80 1.26 5.64
N TRP A 150 -6.26 1.31 6.86
CA TRP A 150 -5.49 0.96 8.05
C TRP A 150 -5.08 -0.53 8.08
N ASN A 151 -5.79 -1.43 7.38
CA ASN A 151 -5.38 -2.82 7.14
C ASN A 151 -4.29 -2.87 6.05
N ILE A 152 -3.12 -2.33 6.35
CA ILE A 152 -2.02 -2.12 5.41
C ILE A 152 -1.57 -3.40 4.68
N MET A 153 -1.72 -4.58 5.31
CA MET A 153 -1.39 -5.88 4.72
C MET A 153 -2.29 -6.25 3.54
N TRP A 154 -3.54 -5.79 3.51
CA TRP A 154 -4.48 -6.13 2.44
C TRP A 154 -4.40 -5.17 1.25
N LEU A 155 -3.69 -4.05 1.38
CA LEU A 155 -3.58 -3.08 0.29
C LEU A 155 -2.82 -3.63 -0.91
N ASP A 156 -1.89 -4.57 -0.70
CA ASP A 156 -1.23 -5.27 -1.82
C ASP A 156 -2.23 -6.06 -2.66
N CYS A 157 -3.22 -6.70 -2.03
CA CYS A 157 -4.29 -7.40 -2.74
C CYS A 157 -5.12 -6.43 -3.61
N ILE A 158 -5.39 -5.22 -3.10
CA ILE A 158 -6.09 -4.19 -3.86
C ILE A 158 -5.25 -3.74 -5.07
N VAL A 159 -3.94 -3.55 -4.88
CA VAL A 159 -3.02 -3.20 -5.97
C VAL A 159 -2.93 -4.31 -7.02
N LEU A 160 -2.87 -5.57 -6.58
CA LEU A 160 -2.69 -6.73 -7.46
C LEU A 160 -3.97 -7.19 -8.16
N LEU A 161 -5.16 -6.90 -7.61
CA LEU A 161 -6.43 -7.38 -8.16
C LEU A 161 -6.62 -7.04 -9.65
N PRO A 162 -6.38 -5.81 -10.14
CA PRO A 162 -6.50 -5.50 -11.56
C PRO A 162 -5.53 -6.30 -12.44
N LEU A 163 -4.32 -6.59 -11.94
CA LEU A 163 -3.33 -7.38 -12.65
C LEU A 163 -3.75 -8.86 -12.75
N ILE A 164 -4.33 -9.39 -11.67
CA ILE A 164 -4.88 -10.75 -11.62
C ILE A 164 -6.04 -10.88 -12.60
N LEU A 165 -6.96 -9.91 -12.64
CA LEU A 165 -8.07 -9.89 -13.58
C LEU A 165 -7.57 -9.89 -15.03
N HIS A 166 -6.57 -9.09 -15.36
CA HIS A 166 -5.95 -9.11 -16.68
C HIS A 166 -5.34 -10.47 -17.02
N GLY A 167 -4.63 -11.09 -16.07
CA GLY A 167 -4.07 -12.43 -16.28
C GLY A 167 -5.14 -13.51 -16.53
N LEU A 168 -6.24 -13.45 -15.78
CA LEU A 168 -7.40 -14.35 -15.97
C LEU A 168 -8.07 -14.15 -17.33
N GLU A 169 -8.26 -12.90 -17.75
CA GLU A 169 -8.81 -12.60 -19.08
C GLU A 169 -7.94 -13.17 -20.21
N ARG A 170 -6.63 -13.01 -20.10
CA ARG A 170 -5.70 -13.58 -21.07
C ARG A 170 -5.77 -15.10 -21.10
N LEU A 171 -5.79 -15.74 -19.94
CA LEU A 171 -5.90 -17.20 -19.83
C LEU A 171 -7.17 -17.73 -20.52
N VAL A 172 -8.29 -16.99 -20.44
CA VAL A 172 -9.55 -17.40 -21.08
C VAL A 172 -9.57 -17.11 -22.57
N ARG A 173 -8.95 -16.01 -23.04
CA ARG A 173 -8.98 -15.58 -24.45
C ARG A 173 -7.93 -16.26 -25.33
N GLU A 174 -6.81 -16.66 -24.75
CA GLU A 174 -5.67 -17.24 -25.48
C GLU A 174 -5.69 -18.79 -25.49
N LYS A 175 -6.85 -19.39 -25.18
CA LYS A 175 -7.08 -20.86 -25.28
C LYS A 175 -7.42 -21.27 -26.68
#